data_ed7feeb02558c166e6def63658912b7c
#
_entry.id   ed7feeb02558c166e6def63658912b7c
#
_cell.length_a   1.000
_cell.length_b   1.000
_cell.length_c   1.000
_cell.angle_alpha   90.00
_cell.angle_beta   90.00
_cell.angle_gamma   90.00
#
_symmetry.space_group_name_H-M   'P 1'
#
loop_
_entity.id
_entity.type
_entity.pdbx_description
1 polymer ?
#
loop_
_entity_poly.entity_id
_entity_poly.type
_entity_poly.pdbx_seq_one_letter_code
_entity_poly.pdbx_strand_id
1 'polypeptide(L)'
;VEPFYAIKSNPDPMILYVLSKLGSGFDCASKDEIILAKSTGVPVENLLYANPTKDQSSLQFARSQDVDYLTFDSYCELDKIKLFHPDAKCIIRIKVDDSGSECKFNSKFGCTMDEVQELLSLAKIDKINVVGISWHVGSNCKIPGQFSKAISDARKVFNIAKEMGINIEIIDCGGGFPGTDDGPI
;
A
#
# COMPACT_ATOMS: atom_id res chain seq x y z
N VAL A 1 -4.80 -14.15 5.67
CA VAL A 1 -4.33 -13.36 4.52
C VAL A 1 -5.56 -12.93 3.72
N GLU A 2 -5.68 -11.65 3.44
CA GLU A 2 -6.77 -11.07 2.68
C GLU A 2 -6.24 -10.61 1.32
N PRO A 3 -6.83 -11.05 0.20
CA PRO A 3 -6.40 -10.63 -1.13
C PRO A 3 -6.96 -9.25 -1.46
N PHE A 4 -6.09 -8.36 -1.97
CA PHE A 4 -6.47 -7.08 -2.56
C PHE A 4 -6.06 -7.07 -4.02
N TYR A 5 -7.05 -7.04 -4.91
CA TYR A 5 -6.80 -7.10 -6.34
C TYR A 5 -6.39 -5.73 -6.89
N ALA A 6 -5.24 -5.67 -7.54
CA ALA A 6 -4.75 -4.45 -8.19
C ALA A 6 -5.54 -4.19 -9.48
N ILE A 7 -6.44 -3.20 -9.47
CA ILE A 7 -7.36 -2.90 -10.59
C ILE A 7 -6.62 -2.62 -11.89
N LYS A 8 -5.45 -1.96 -11.80
CA LYS A 8 -4.60 -1.65 -12.96
C LYS A 8 -4.20 -2.86 -13.80
N SER A 9 -4.24 -4.08 -13.24
CA SER A 9 -3.88 -5.31 -13.96
C SER A 9 -4.94 -5.68 -15.00
N ASN A 10 -6.22 -5.56 -14.65
CA ASN A 10 -7.36 -5.69 -15.56
C ASN A 10 -8.59 -5.01 -14.95
N PRO A 11 -9.02 -3.85 -15.47
CA PRO A 11 -10.14 -3.08 -14.94
C PRO A 11 -11.52 -3.55 -15.47
N ASP A 12 -11.62 -4.74 -16.05
CA ASP A 12 -12.90 -5.26 -16.56
C ASP A 12 -13.94 -5.32 -15.43
N PRO A 13 -15.11 -4.65 -15.57
CA PRO A 13 -16.10 -4.58 -14.49
C PRO A 13 -16.65 -5.93 -14.06
N MET A 14 -16.73 -6.93 -14.97
CA MET A 14 -17.21 -8.27 -14.63
C MET A 14 -16.20 -9.01 -13.77
N ILE A 15 -14.90 -8.86 -14.07
CA ILE A 15 -13.82 -9.42 -13.24
C ILE A 15 -13.87 -8.82 -11.85
N LEU A 16 -13.96 -7.48 -11.75
CA LEU A 16 -14.04 -6.79 -10.45
C LEU A 16 -15.29 -7.23 -9.67
N TYR A 17 -16.44 -7.34 -10.34
CA TYR A 17 -17.66 -7.82 -9.70
C TYR A 17 -17.51 -9.23 -9.12
N VAL A 18 -16.96 -10.17 -9.91
CA VAL A 18 -16.73 -11.56 -9.44
C VAL A 18 -15.77 -11.58 -8.25
N LEU A 19 -14.65 -10.85 -8.34
CA LEU A 19 -13.66 -10.77 -7.26
C LEU A 19 -14.28 -10.21 -5.97
N SER A 20 -15.11 -9.16 -6.07
CA SER A 20 -15.79 -8.61 -4.89
C SER A 20 -16.73 -9.63 -4.24
N LYS A 21 -17.43 -10.46 -5.04
CA LYS A 21 -18.31 -11.55 -4.53
C LYS A 21 -17.52 -12.70 -3.90
N LEU A 22 -16.27 -12.87 -4.28
CA LEU A 22 -15.35 -13.84 -3.67
C LEU A 22 -14.66 -13.27 -2.40
N GLY A 23 -14.96 -12.01 -2.01
CA GLY A 23 -14.44 -11.39 -0.80
C GLY A 23 -13.09 -10.69 -0.98
N SER A 24 -12.64 -10.45 -2.22
CA SER A 24 -11.43 -9.65 -2.46
C SER A 24 -11.67 -8.18 -2.15
N GLY A 25 -10.70 -7.53 -1.51
CA GLY A 25 -10.53 -6.10 -1.54
C GLY A 25 -9.90 -5.62 -2.86
N PHE A 26 -9.71 -4.30 -2.98
CA PHE A 26 -9.10 -3.70 -4.17
C PHE A 26 -7.98 -2.73 -3.82
N ASP A 27 -6.84 -2.92 -4.52
CA ASP A 27 -5.73 -1.97 -4.60
C ASP A 27 -6.04 -0.98 -5.75
N CYS A 28 -6.27 0.27 -5.38
CA CYS A 28 -6.59 1.36 -6.29
C CYS A 28 -5.41 2.34 -6.38
N ALA A 29 -5.05 2.74 -7.59
CA ALA A 29 -3.97 3.71 -7.83
C ALA A 29 -4.49 5.08 -8.32
N SER A 30 -5.80 5.21 -8.56
CA SER A 30 -6.43 6.43 -9.07
C SER A 30 -7.87 6.60 -8.59
N LYS A 31 -8.44 7.80 -8.81
CA LYS A 31 -9.88 8.06 -8.56
C LYS A 31 -10.78 7.15 -9.37
N ASP A 32 -10.44 6.95 -10.64
CA ASP A 32 -11.26 6.14 -11.55
C ASP A 32 -11.28 4.67 -11.08
N GLU A 33 -10.16 4.17 -10.58
CA GLU A 33 -10.10 2.83 -9.99
C GLU A 33 -10.93 2.72 -8.69
N ILE A 34 -10.95 3.77 -7.85
CA ILE A 34 -11.82 3.82 -6.67
C ILE A 34 -13.30 3.78 -7.11
N ILE A 35 -13.68 4.54 -8.14
CA ILE A 35 -15.05 4.54 -8.68
C ILE A 35 -15.42 3.16 -9.19
N LEU A 36 -14.54 2.52 -9.96
CA LEU A 36 -14.75 1.16 -10.48
C LEU A 36 -14.91 0.14 -9.34
N ALA A 37 -14.02 0.18 -8.34
CA ALA A 37 -14.11 -0.70 -7.17
C ALA A 37 -15.47 -0.54 -6.46
N LYS A 38 -15.85 0.70 -6.15
CA LYS A 38 -17.13 1.00 -5.47
C LYS A 38 -18.36 0.57 -6.27
N SER A 39 -18.29 0.58 -7.60
CA SER A 39 -19.40 0.12 -8.45
C SER A 39 -19.70 -1.38 -8.29
N THR A 40 -18.77 -2.17 -7.76
CA THR A 40 -18.99 -3.59 -7.45
C THR A 40 -19.80 -3.85 -6.19
N GLY A 41 -19.99 -2.80 -5.36
CA GLY A 41 -20.59 -2.91 -4.03
C GLY A 41 -19.66 -3.45 -2.95
N VAL A 42 -18.33 -3.43 -3.18
CA VAL A 42 -17.34 -3.79 -2.16
C VAL A 42 -17.42 -2.81 -0.98
N PRO A 43 -17.30 -3.27 0.28
CA PRO A 43 -17.20 -2.41 1.44
C PRO A 43 -15.99 -1.48 1.36
N VAL A 44 -16.13 -0.22 1.79
CA VAL A 44 -15.05 0.79 1.67
C VAL A 44 -13.81 0.44 2.49
N GLU A 45 -13.97 -0.29 3.58
CA GLU A 45 -12.89 -0.83 4.41
C GLU A 45 -12.01 -1.85 3.65
N ASN A 46 -12.49 -2.38 2.54
CA ASN A 46 -11.75 -3.27 1.66
C ASN A 46 -11.15 -2.53 0.45
N LEU A 47 -11.02 -1.21 0.53
CA LEU A 47 -10.36 -0.39 -0.48
C LEU A 47 -9.06 0.18 0.08
N LEU A 48 -7.97 0.02 -0.67
CA LEU A 48 -6.68 0.61 -0.39
C LEU A 48 -6.30 1.56 -1.54
N TYR A 49 -6.08 2.83 -1.24
CA TYR A 49 -5.49 3.76 -2.21
C TYR A 49 -3.96 3.64 -2.15
N ALA A 50 -3.42 2.70 -2.91
CA ALA A 50 -2.03 2.25 -2.81
C ALA A 50 -1.01 3.11 -3.58
N ASN A 51 -1.43 4.14 -4.31
CA ASN A 51 -0.48 5.07 -4.93
C ASN A 51 0.19 5.94 -3.84
N PRO A 52 1.53 5.83 -3.62
CA PRO A 52 2.18 6.57 -2.54
C PRO A 52 2.26 8.08 -2.77
N THR A 53 2.02 8.55 -3.99
CA THR A 53 1.98 9.98 -4.32
C THR A 53 0.66 10.33 -4.97
N LYS A 54 -0.15 11.14 -4.29
CA LYS A 54 -1.49 11.55 -4.73
C LYS A 54 -1.55 13.08 -4.88
N ASP A 55 -2.30 13.56 -5.85
CA ASP A 55 -2.62 14.99 -5.92
C ASP A 55 -3.67 15.38 -4.87
N GLN A 56 -3.78 16.70 -4.60
CA GLN A 56 -4.73 17.24 -3.64
C GLN A 56 -6.16 16.79 -3.92
N SER A 57 -6.60 16.88 -5.17
CA SER A 57 -7.97 16.56 -5.56
C SER A 57 -8.27 15.07 -5.40
N SER A 58 -7.26 14.21 -5.51
CA SER A 58 -7.38 12.78 -5.27
C SER A 58 -7.53 12.45 -3.80
N LEU A 59 -6.81 13.13 -2.91
CA LEU A 59 -6.97 12.98 -1.46
C LEU A 59 -8.35 13.46 -1.00
N GLN A 60 -8.79 14.61 -1.47
CA GLN A 60 -10.13 15.13 -1.17
C GLN A 60 -11.23 14.19 -1.69
N PHE A 61 -11.04 13.61 -2.87
CA PHE A 61 -11.96 12.63 -3.43
C PHE A 61 -11.99 11.36 -2.57
N ALA A 62 -10.83 10.76 -2.24
CA ALA A 62 -10.76 9.57 -1.38
C ALA A 62 -11.51 9.80 -0.06
N ARG A 63 -11.26 10.95 0.60
CA ARG A 63 -11.98 11.35 1.82
C ARG A 63 -13.49 11.42 1.62
N SER A 64 -13.94 12.04 0.52
CA SER A 64 -15.38 12.16 0.21
C SER A 64 -16.07 10.83 -0.08
N GLN A 65 -15.27 9.81 -0.35
CA GLN A 65 -15.72 8.46 -0.66
C GLN A 65 -15.52 7.48 0.50
N ASP A 66 -15.06 7.97 1.68
CA ASP A 66 -14.74 7.19 2.87
C ASP A 66 -13.65 6.12 2.63
N VAL A 67 -12.73 6.38 1.67
CA VAL A 67 -11.58 5.51 1.39
C VAL A 67 -10.43 5.96 2.27
N ASP A 68 -10.29 5.33 3.43
CA ASP A 68 -9.38 5.77 4.49
C ASP A 68 -7.98 5.16 4.41
N TYR A 69 -7.81 3.98 3.83
CA TYR A 69 -6.50 3.37 3.72
C TYR A 69 -5.68 4.03 2.61
N LEU A 70 -4.60 4.73 2.99
CA LEU A 70 -3.73 5.48 2.08
C LEU A 70 -2.28 5.06 2.25
N THR A 71 -1.59 4.78 1.14
CA THR A 71 -0.14 4.54 1.16
C THR A 71 0.63 5.86 1.05
N PHE A 72 1.75 5.99 1.77
CA PHE A 72 2.69 7.10 1.67
C PHE A 72 4.14 6.62 1.77
N ASP A 73 5.08 7.39 1.24
CA ASP A 73 6.52 7.12 1.29
C ASP A 73 7.40 8.38 1.35
N SER A 74 6.82 9.55 1.60
CA SER A 74 7.55 10.82 1.58
C SER A 74 6.92 11.87 2.48
N TYR A 75 7.72 12.87 2.88
CA TYR A 75 7.29 14.02 3.69
C TYR A 75 6.21 14.83 2.98
N CYS A 76 6.41 15.08 1.68
CA CYS A 76 5.44 15.84 0.90
C CYS A 76 4.07 15.18 0.85
N GLU A 77 4.02 13.84 0.90
CA GLU A 77 2.75 13.13 0.95
C GLU A 77 2.09 13.23 2.33
N LEU A 78 2.86 13.13 3.41
CA LEU A 78 2.34 13.35 4.77
C LEU A 78 1.72 14.72 4.94
N ASP A 79 2.39 15.78 4.45
CA ASP A 79 1.86 17.16 4.49
C ASP A 79 0.52 17.27 3.76
N LYS A 80 0.39 16.63 2.59
CA LYS A 80 -0.87 16.61 1.84
C LYS A 80 -1.97 15.83 2.56
N ILE A 81 -1.64 14.66 3.12
CA ILE A 81 -2.60 13.84 3.88
C ILE A 81 -3.12 14.65 5.08
N LYS A 82 -2.23 15.28 5.84
CA LYS A 82 -2.59 16.15 6.97
C LYS A 82 -3.60 17.23 6.58
N LEU A 83 -3.44 17.85 5.41
CA LEU A 83 -4.28 18.95 4.95
C LEU A 83 -5.61 18.47 4.34
N PHE A 84 -5.59 17.38 3.58
CA PHE A 84 -6.72 17.01 2.72
C PHE A 84 -7.46 15.75 3.15
N HIS A 85 -6.82 14.89 3.95
CA HIS A 85 -7.44 13.67 4.50
C HIS A 85 -6.86 13.31 5.89
N PRO A 86 -7.00 14.18 6.91
CA PRO A 86 -6.35 14.01 8.21
C PRO A 86 -6.81 12.77 8.99
N ASP A 87 -7.99 12.25 8.68
CA ASP A 87 -8.58 11.08 9.35
C ASP A 87 -8.13 9.73 8.72
N ALA A 88 -7.27 9.78 7.70
CA ALA A 88 -6.82 8.60 6.98
C ALA A 88 -6.05 7.61 7.87
N LYS A 89 -6.17 6.34 7.51
CA LYS A 89 -5.37 5.22 8.03
C LYS A 89 -4.19 4.99 7.10
N CYS A 90 -3.02 5.46 7.50
CA CYS A 90 -1.86 5.55 6.62
C CYS A 90 -0.99 4.29 6.69
N ILE A 91 -0.49 3.86 5.55
CA ILE A 91 0.39 2.70 5.39
C ILE A 91 1.71 3.20 4.81
N ILE A 92 2.79 3.08 5.59
CA ILE A 92 4.13 3.49 5.13
C ILE A 92 4.67 2.46 4.14
N ARG A 93 5.05 2.92 2.94
CA ARG A 93 5.67 2.06 1.92
C ARG A 93 7.18 2.16 2.01
N ILE A 94 7.83 1.02 2.24
CA ILE A 94 9.28 0.92 2.31
C ILE A 94 9.87 0.40 1.00
N LYS A 95 11.09 0.84 0.71
CA LYS A 95 11.93 0.33 -0.38
C LYS A 95 12.52 -1.01 0.03
N VAL A 96 12.39 -2.01 -0.84
CA VAL A 96 12.95 -3.36 -0.64
C VAL A 96 13.77 -3.77 -1.87
N ASP A 97 14.57 -4.80 -1.78
CA ASP A 97 15.33 -5.32 -2.92
C ASP A 97 14.39 -5.93 -3.98
N ASP A 98 14.40 -5.36 -5.19
CA ASP A 98 13.64 -5.83 -6.35
C ASP A 98 14.56 -6.27 -7.51
N SER A 99 15.83 -6.55 -7.22
CA SER A 99 16.85 -6.88 -8.23
C SER A 99 16.53 -8.15 -9.02
N GLY A 100 15.81 -9.10 -8.43
CA GLY A 100 15.39 -10.36 -9.06
C GLY A 100 14.08 -10.31 -9.81
N SER A 101 13.48 -9.14 -9.95
CA SER A 101 12.20 -8.95 -10.63
C SER A 101 12.37 -8.42 -12.06
N GLU A 102 11.45 -8.81 -12.94
CA GLU A 102 11.43 -8.31 -14.31
C GLU A 102 11.03 -6.84 -14.36
N CYS A 103 10.00 -6.44 -13.61
CA CYS A 103 9.63 -5.03 -13.45
C CYS A 103 10.02 -4.54 -12.06
N LYS A 104 10.95 -3.58 -12.01
CA LYS A 104 11.49 -3.00 -10.79
C LYS A 104 10.78 -1.68 -10.44
N PHE A 105 10.45 -1.47 -9.17
CA PHE A 105 9.73 -0.29 -8.69
C PHE A 105 10.53 0.59 -7.73
N ASN A 106 11.61 0.08 -7.15
CA ASN A 106 12.41 0.75 -6.12
C ASN A 106 13.13 2.03 -6.57
N SER A 107 13.24 2.26 -7.88
CA SER A 107 13.73 3.53 -8.41
C SER A 107 12.72 4.68 -8.29
N LYS A 108 11.43 4.35 -8.05
CA LYS A 108 10.31 5.30 -8.08
C LYS A 108 9.55 5.39 -6.77
N PHE A 109 9.51 4.32 -5.99
CA PHE A 109 8.61 4.18 -4.85
C PHE A 109 9.31 3.62 -3.62
N GLY A 110 8.77 3.98 -2.46
CA GLY A 110 9.19 3.51 -1.15
C GLY A 110 10.26 4.39 -0.52
N CYS A 111 10.10 4.70 0.76
CA CYS A 111 11.13 5.35 1.55
C CYS A 111 12.25 4.39 1.90
N THR A 112 13.45 4.90 2.08
CA THR A 112 14.61 4.12 2.56
C THR A 112 14.47 3.82 4.05
N MET A 113 15.19 2.81 4.54
CA MET A 113 15.17 2.48 5.97
C MET A 113 15.66 3.62 6.87
N ASP A 114 16.55 4.48 6.35
CA ASP A 114 17.07 5.63 7.07
C ASP A 114 16.00 6.74 7.22
N GLU A 115 15.07 6.85 6.27
CA GLU A 115 13.98 7.81 6.27
C GLU A 115 12.79 7.38 7.15
N VAL A 116 12.65 6.07 7.44
CA VAL A 116 11.49 5.52 8.15
C VAL A 116 11.28 6.18 9.51
N GLN A 117 12.34 6.30 10.32
CA GLN A 117 12.22 6.83 11.68
C GLN A 117 11.76 8.30 11.67
N GLU A 118 12.26 9.09 10.73
CA GLU A 118 11.90 10.49 10.60
C GLU A 118 10.45 10.64 10.10
N LEU A 119 10.05 9.88 9.08
CA LEU A 119 8.67 9.87 8.58
C LEU A 119 7.66 9.46 9.66
N LEU A 120 7.95 8.43 10.44
CA LEU A 120 7.09 8.02 11.55
C LEU A 120 7.05 9.06 12.67
N SER A 121 8.18 9.75 12.93
CA SER A 121 8.23 10.85 13.92
C SER A 121 7.35 12.01 13.50
N LEU A 122 7.42 12.43 12.24
CA LEU A 122 6.58 13.49 11.70
C LEU A 122 5.11 13.10 11.68
N ALA A 123 4.78 11.88 11.25
CA ALA A 123 3.42 11.38 11.28
C ALA A 123 2.84 11.44 12.71
N LYS A 124 3.63 11.07 13.72
CA LYS A 124 3.22 11.16 15.13
C LYS A 124 3.01 12.58 15.60
N ILE A 125 3.93 13.52 15.27
CA ILE A 125 3.82 14.95 15.60
C ILE A 125 2.55 15.54 14.98
N ASP A 126 2.27 15.19 13.73
CA ASP A 126 1.12 15.66 12.97
C ASP A 126 -0.18 14.89 13.26
N LYS A 127 -0.14 13.91 14.18
CA LYS A 127 -1.26 13.07 14.59
C LYS A 127 -1.87 12.28 13.42
N ILE A 128 -1.07 11.94 12.42
CA ILE A 128 -1.47 11.06 11.31
C ILE A 128 -1.50 9.64 11.84
N ASN A 129 -2.58 8.93 11.59
CA ASN A 129 -2.79 7.57 12.05
C ASN A 129 -2.06 6.56 11.13
N VAL A 130 -0.84 6.17 11.49
CA VAL A 130 -0.09 5.14 10.77
C VAL A 130 -0.47 3.78 11.33
N VAL A 131 -1.09 2.95 10.50
CA VAL A 131 -1.63 1.63 10.87
C VAL A 131 -0.95 0.46 10.18
N GLY A 132 -0.10 0.72 9.17
CA GLY A 132 0.46 -0.37 8.38
C GLY A 132 1.81 -0.08 7.74
N ILE A 133 2.40 -1.16 7.23
CA ILE A 133 3.65 -1.18 6.48
C ILE A 133 3.38 -1.88 5.16
N SER A 134 3.86 -1.32 4.04
CA SER A 134 3.76 -1.96 2.73
C SER A 134 5.12 -2.00 2.01
N TRP A 135 5.23 -2.92 1.07
CA TRP A 135 6.34 -3.00 0.12
C TRP A 135 5.91 -3.69 -1.16
N HIS A 136 6.79 -3.70 -2.16
CA HIS A 136 6.58 -4.48 -3.37
C HIS A 136 7.93 -4.93 -3.92
N VAL A 137 8.15 -6.23 -4.04
CA VAL A 137 9.43 -6.80 -4.53
C VAL A 137 9.61 -6.68 -6.06
N GLY A 138 8.69 -6.03 -6.76
CA GLY A 138 8.64 -5.97 -8.22
C GLY A 138 7.80 -7.09 -8.83
N SER A 139 7.42 -6.94 -10.09
CA SER A 139 6.60 -7.95 -10.78
C SER A 139 7.45 -9.11 -11.26
N ASN A 140 6.90 -10.32 -11.19
CA ASN A 140 7.54 -11.58 -11.58
C ASN A 140 8.92 -11.76 -10.90
N CYS A 141 8.90 -11.73 -9.56
CA CYS A 141 10.08 -11.95 -8.74
C CYS A 141 10.50 -13.43 -8.80
N LYS A 142 11.76 -13.68 -9.20
CA LYS A 142 12.31 -15.03 -9.38
C LYS A 142 13.22 -15.47 -8.22
N ILE A 143 13.37 -14.63 -7.19
CA ILE A 143 14.26 -14.89 -6.06
C ILE A 143 13.43 -14.92 -4.76
N PRO A 144 13.11 -16.12 -4.24
CA PRO A 144 12.29 -16.27 -3.02
C PRO A 144 12.88 -15.53 -1.81
N GLY A 145 14.20 -15.46 -1.70
CA GLY A 145 14.91 -14.76 -0.62
C GLY A 145 14.59 -13.27 -0.52
N GLN A 146 14.10 -12.63 -1.60
CA GLN A 146 13.70 -11.21 -1.57
C GLN A 146 12.44 -11.00 -0.72
N PHE A 147 11.48 -11.93 -0.76
CA PHE A 147 10.30 -11.86 0.11
C PHE A 147 10.70 -11.98 1.60
N SER A 148 11.58 -12.94 1.92
CA SER A 148 12.08 -13.11 3.28
C SER A 148 12.82 -11.87 3.80
N LYS A 149 13.63 -11.24 2.93
CA LYS A 149 14.32 -9.98 3.24
C LYS A 149 13.34 -8.84 3.45
N ALA A 150 12.33 -8.69 2.59
CA ALA A 150 11.30 -7.67 2.72
C ALA A 150 10.52 -7.80 4.04
N ILE A 151 10.17 -9.02 4.44
CA ILE A 151 9.54 -9.31 5.74
C ILE A 151 10.47 -8.93 6.90
N SER A 152 11.78 -9.23 6.78
CA SER A 152 12.77 -8.85 7.80
C SER A 152 12.89 -7.32 7.92
N ASP A 153 12.88 -6.58 6.80
CA ASP A 153 12.93 -5.13 6.80
C ASP A 153 11.63 -4.53 7.39
N ALA A 154 10.47 -5.07 7.02
CA ALA A 154 9.19 -4.69 7.64
C ALA A 154 9.18 -4.96 9.16
N ARG A 155 9.82 -6.03 9.64
CA ARG A 155 9.96 -6.30 11.09
C ARG A 155 10.77 -5.21 11.78
N LYS A 156 11.82 -4.66 11.14
CA LYS A 156 12.58 -3.54 11.70
C LYS A 156 11.71 -2.30 11.85
N VAL A 157 10.93 -1.98 10.79
CA VAL A 157 9.98 -0.86 10.82
C VAL A 157 8.93 -1.03 11.91
N PHE A 158 8.39 -2.24 12.05
CA PHE A 158 7.44 -2.58 13.12
C PHE A 158 8.05 -2.32 14.52
N ASN A 159 9.31 -2.70 14.73
CA ASN A 159 9.98 -2.48 16.02
C ASN A 159 10.18 -0.97 16.28
N ILE A 160 10.62 -0.20 15.28
CA ILE A 160 10.73 1.27 15.38
C ILE A 160 9.38 1.90 15.72
N ALA A 161 8.33 1.54 14.99
CA ALA A 161 6.97 2.03 15.24
C ALA A 161 6.49 1.71 16.67
N LYS A 162 6.72 0.48 17.14
CA LYS A 162 6.37 0.03 18.49
C LYS A 162 7.09 0.84 19.56
N GLU A 163 8.40 1.09 19.41
CA GLU A 163 9.19 1.91 20.35
C GLU A 163 8.66 3.36 20.39
N MET A 164 8.12 3.84 19.27
CA MET A 164 7.48 5.16 19.19
C MET A 164 6.04 5.18 19.68
N GLY A 165 5.47 4.03 20.07
CA GLY A 165 4.06 3.89 20.49
C GLY A 165 3.06 3.97 19.34
N ILE A 166 3.48 3.69 18.11
CA ILE A 166 2.62 3.58 16.92
C ILE A 166 2.17 2.12 16.79
N ASN A 167 0.85 1.91 16.69
CA ASN A 167 0.27 0.57 16.59
C ASN A 167 0.12 0.14 15.12
N ILE A 168 0.98 -0.76 14.66
CA ILE A 168 0.92 -1.34 13.32
C ILE A 168 0.06 -2.60 13.34
N GLU A 169 -1.01 -2.61 12.56
CA GLU A 169 -1.99 -3.70 12.47
C GLU A 169 -1.97 -4.39 11.11
N ILE A 170 -1.48 -3.69 10.07
CA ILE A 170 -1.54 -4.14 8.68
C ILE A 170 -0.13 -4.34 8.13
N ILE A 171 0.07 -5.46 7.44
CA ILE A 171 1.24 -5.71 6.60
C ILE A 171 0.74 -6.00 5.19
N ASP A 172 1.04 -5.09 4.26
CA ASP A 172 0.76 -5.24 2.84
C ASP A 172 2.02 -5.72 2.12
N CYS A 173 2.00 -6.99 1.72
CA CYS A 173 3.13 -7.64 1.07
C CYS A 173 3.28 -7.24 -0.42
N GLY A 174 2.39 -6.41 -0.94
CA GLY A 174 2.38 -6.04 -2.36
C GLY A 174 2.15 -7.24 -3.27
N GLY A 175 2.86 -7.24 -4.39
CA GLY A 175 2.77 -8.31 -5.39
C GLY A 175 4.13 -8.91 -5.72
N GLY A 176 4.22 -9.50 -6.93
CA GLY A 176 5.43 -10.15 -7.42
C GLY A 176 5.45 -11.66 -7.20
N PHE A 177 4.43 -12.19 -6.53
CA PHE A 177 4.26 -13.63 -6.37
C PHE A 177 4.02 -14.30 -7.73
N PRO A 178 4.57 -15.52 -7.97
CA PRO A 178 4.33 -16.24 -9.20
C PRO A 178 2.85 -16.61 -9.33
N GLY A 179 2.32 -16.54 -10.56
CA GLY A 179 0.94 -16.91 -10.88
C GLY A 179 0.77 -18.38 -11.27
N THR A 180 1.83 -19.17 -11.19
CA THR A 180 1.83 -20.61 -11.55
C THR A 180 2.52 -21.41 -10.46
N ASP A 181 2.10 -22.67 -10.30
CA ASP A 181 2.68 -23.61 -9.32
C ASP A 181 4.13 -24.03 -9.68
N ASP A 182 4.53 -23.84 -10.94
CA ASP A 182 5.89 -24.10 -11.43
C ASP A 182 6.88 -22.95 -11.13
N GLY A 183 6.47 -21.94 -10.39
CA GLY A 183 7.31 -20.83 -9.99
C GLY A 183 8.39 -21.23 -8.99
N PRO A 184 9.45 -20.42 -8.84
CA PRO A 184 10.61 -20.71 -7.97
C PRO A 184 10.34 -20.56 -6.46
N ILE A 185 9.09 -20.57 -6.03
CA ILE A 185 8.71 -20.48 -4.60
C ILE A 185 8.18 -21.82 -4.13
#